data_4ca4a979e459f5bf7a01d562281ba448
#
_entry.id   4ca4a979e459f5bf7a01d562281ba448
#
_cell.length_a   1.000
_cell.length_b   1.000
_cell.length_c   1.000
_cell.angle_alpha   90.00
_cell.angle_beta   90.00
_cell.angle_gamma   90.00
#
_symmetry.space_group_name_H-M   'P 1'
#
loop_
_entity.id
_entity.type
_entity.pdbx_description
1 polymer ?
#
loop_
_entity_poly.entity_id
_entity_poly.type
_entity_poly.pdbx_seq_one_letter_code
_entity_poly.pdbx_strand_id
1 'polypeptide(L)'
;MKDCCKTNKNDQICIRNSDKKIFNLPRKFSKKTCLEEHIKGFTKRASCAPYNICIKKIKKTKKGNKKKPKIKQKSGNRSKNILGKKLKICSKNPITGYYRDGYCETGLDDSGTHTVCAKMTKAFLKFTKNKGNDLSTPNENSNFPGLKENDRWCLCQ
;
A
#
# COMPACT_ATOMS: atom_id res chain seq x y z
N MET A 1 27.85 -3.06 7.16
CA MET A 1 26.50 -2.65 7.65
C MET A 1 25.57 -3.85 7.58
N LYS A 2 24.81 -4.15 8.65
CA LYS A 2 23.93 -5.34 8.69
C LYS A 2 22.62 -5.12 7.96
N ASP A 3 22.07 -6.18 7.35
CA ASP A 3 20.69 -6.21 6.82
C ASP A 3 19.69 -5.97 7.95
N CYS A 4 18.70 -5.10 7.73
CA CYS A 4 17.67 -4.78 8.73
C CYS A 4 16.93 -6.01 9.26
N CYS A 5 16.83 -7.09 8.46
CA CYS A 5 16.23 -8.34 8.91
C CYS A 5 17.12 -9.13 9.91
N LYS A 6 18.42 -8.85 9.95
CA LYS A 6 19.40 -9.56 10.79
C LYS A 6 19.87 -8.75 11.99
N THR A 7 19.30 -7.55 12.24
CA THR A 7 19.69 -6.67 13.36
C THR A 7 19.28 -7.24 14.71
N ASN A 8 20.08 -6.90 15.74
CA ASN A 8 19.82 -7.15 17.15
C ASN A 8 19.65 -5.82 17.91
N LYS A 9 19.55 -5.87 19.25
CA LYS A 9 19.30 -4.69 20.11
C LYS A 9 20.46 -3.68 20.14
N ASN A 10 21.68 -4.10 19.81
CA ASN A 10 22.90 -3.28 19.91
C ASN A 10 23.24 -2.58 18.59
N ASP A 11 22.54 -2.91 17.50
CA ASP A 11 22.81 -2.28 16.20
C ASP A 11 22.17 -0.89 16.14
N GLN A 12 22.98 0.14 15.80
CA GLN A 12 22.51 1.53 15.70
C GLN A 12 22.03 1.91 14.29
N ILE A 13 22.45 1.16 13.28
CA ILE A 13 22.08 1.38 11.90
C ILE A 13 21.88 0.05 11.16
N CYS A 14 21.02 0.06 10.14
CA CYS A 14 20.85 -1.08 9.24
C CYS A 14 20.59 -0.66 7.80
N ILE A 15 20.86 -1.55 6.86
CA ILE A 15 20.56 -1.36 5.45
C ILE A 15 19.43 -2.29 5.00
N ARG A 16 18.45 -1.73 4.30
CA ARG A 16 17.39 -2.52 3.67
C ARG A 16 17.85 -2.96 2.28
N ASN A 17 18.01 -4.27 2.09
CA ASN A 17 18.63 -4.81 0.87
C ASN A 17 17.83 -4.63 -0.41
N SER A 18 16.53 -4.34 -0.34
CA SER A 18 15.69 -4.16 -1.53
C SER A 18 15.98 -2.87 -2.31
N ASP A 19 16.30 -1.80 -1.60
CA ASP A 19 16.49 -0.45 -2.16
C ASP A 19 17.73 0.26 -1.62
N LYS A 20 18.59 -0.48 -0.90
CA LYS A 20 19.84 0.00 -0.28
C LYS A 20 19.67 1.17 0.71
N LYS A 21 18.45 1.40 1.17
CA LYS A 21 18.14 2.48 2.11
C LYS A 21 18.64 2.17 3.51
N ILE A 22 19.29 3.17 4.12
CA ILE A 22 19.85 3.09 5.48
C ILE A 22 18.83 3.62 6.49
N PHE A 23 18.75 2.98 7.65
CA PHE A 23 17.85 3.37 8.72
C PHE A 23 18.59 3.39 10.06
N ASN A 24 18.33 4.44 10.86
CA ASN A 24 18.80 4.54 12.24
C ASN A 24 17.96 3.64 13.14
N LEU A 25 18.61 3.05 14.13
CA LEU A 25 18.03 2.22 15.19
C LEU A 25 18.34 2.81 16.57
N PRO A 26 17.53 2.55 17.59
CA PRO A 26 16.28 1.80 17.54
C PRO A 26 15.16 2.58 16.87
N ARG A 27 14.20 1.87 16.29
CA ARG A 27 12.96 2.47 15.76
C ARG A 27 11.92 2.61 16.87
N LYS A 28 10.95 3.51 16.70
CA LYS A 28 9.84 3.71 17.65
C LYS A 28 9.09 2.42 18.01
N PHE A 29 8.96 1.52 17.03
CA PHE A 29 8.40 0.17 17.24
C PHE A 29 9.48 -0.87 17.02
N SER A 30 9.49 -1.90 17.86
CA SER A 30 10.46 -2.98 17.79
C SER A 30 10.28 -3.80 16.51
N LYS A 31 11.35 -4.48 16.07
CA LYS A 31 11.28 -5.42 14.95
C LYS A 31 10.24 -6.51 15.18
N LYS A 32 10.12 -7.06 16.40
CA LYS A 32 9.13 -8.07 16.77
C LYS A 32 7.72 -7.52 16.55
N THR A 33 7.40 -6.36 17.11
CA THR A 33 6.10 -5.68 16.93
C THR A 33 5.76 -5.44 15.45
N CYS A 34 6.76 -5.07 14.66
CA CYS A 34 6.58 -4.82 13.22
C CYS A 34 6.32 -6.08 12.39
N LEU A 35 6.74 -7.26 12.87
CA LEU A 35 6.57 -8.54 12.18
C LEU A 35 5.31 -9.30 12.59
N GLU A 36 4.86 -9.14 13.84
CA GLU A 36 3.77 -9.90 14.44
C GLU A 36 2.42 -9.18 14.37
N GLU A 37 2.40 -7.85 14.37
CA GLU A 37 1.17 -7.06 14.41
C GLU A 37 0.78 -6.47 13.05
N HIS A 38 -0.52 -6.32 12.84
CA HIS A 38 -1.04 -5.54 11.72
C HIS A 38 -0.57 -4.07 11.82
N ILE A 39 0.19 -3.65 10.80
CA ILE A 39 0.75 -2.29 10.76
C ILE A 39 -0.32 -1.32 10.27
N LYS A 40 -1.01 -0.66 11.22
CA LYS A 40 -1.97 0.40 10.93
C LYS A 40 -1.38 1.78 11.29
N GLY A 41 -1.81 2.82 10.56
CA GLY A 41 -1.40 4.20 10.80
C GLY A 41 -0.01 4.57 10.24
N PHE A 42 0.16 5.86 9.92
CA PHE A 42 1.36 6.40 9.27
C PHE A 42 2.63 6.19 10.11
N THR A 43 2.57 6.55 11.40
CA THR A 43 3.74 6.48 12.31
C THR A 43 4.25 5.05 12.45
N LYS A 44 3.35 4.06 12.57
CA LYS A 44 3.74 2.65 12.70
C LYS A 44 4.34 2.14 11.39
N ARG A 45 3.77 2.50 10.24
CA ARG A 45 4.33 2.16 8.91
C ARG A 45 5.72 2.75 8.70
N ALA A 46 5.91 4.04 9.02
CA ALA A 46 7.20 4.70 8.90
C ALA A 46 8.27 4.06 9.80
N SER A 47 7.90 3.72 11.04
CA SER A 47 8.81 3.05 11.97
C SER A 47 9.16 1.61 11.55
N CYS A 48 8.20 0.89 10.96
CA CYS A 48 8.37 -0.50 10.53
C CYS A 48 8.95 -0.63 9.10
N ALA A 49 9.17 0.47 8.39
CA ALA A 49 9.68 0.45 7.01
C ALA A 49 10.94 -0.41 6.80
N PRO A 50 11.95 -0.44 7.71
CA PRO A 50 13.13 -1.28 7.56
C PRO A 50 12.80 -2.78 7.54
N TYR A 51 11.73 -3.21 8.19
CA TYR A 51 11.40 -4.61 8.46
C TYR A 51 10.35 -5.21 7.52
N ASN A 52 9.71 -4.41 6.68
CA ASN A 52 8.61 -4.82 5.79
C ASN A 52 8.96 -5.98 4.84
N ILE A 53 10.25 -6.09 4.46
CA ILE A 53 10.74 -7.16 3.58
C ILE A 53 11.11 -8.44 4.32
N CYS A 54 11.23 -8.40 5.65
CA CYS A 54 11.70 -9.54 6.45
C CYS A 54 10.69 -10.68 6.45
N ILE A 55 9.39 -10.37 6.40
CA ILE A 55 8.30 -11.37 6.37
C ILE A 55 8.31 -12.18 5.06
N LYS A 56 8.73 -11.58 3.94
CA LYS A 56 8.74 -12.24 2.63
C LYS A 56 9.77 -13.37 2.54
N LYS A 57 10.84 -13.34 3.34
CA LYS A 57 11.88 -14.40 3.35
C LYS A 57 11.44 -15.67 4.08
N ILE A 58 10.55 -15.57 5.07
CA ILE A 58 10.08 -16.73 5.86
C ILE A 58 9.12 -17.62 5.06
N LYS A 59 8.45 -17.07 4.03
CA LYS A 59 7.46 -17.80 3.20
C LYS A 59 8.02 -18.41 1.92
N LYS A 60 9.33 -18.32 1.63
CA LYS A 60 9.95 -18.82 0.38
C LYS A 60 10.43 -20.29 0.43
N THR A 61 10.13 -21.06 1.46
CA THR A 61 10.55 -22.46 1.57
C THR A 61 9.48 -23.49 1.21
N LYS A 62 8.49 -23.17 0.41
CA LYS A 62 7.65 -24.16 -0.27
C LYS A 62 7.51 -23.80 -1.73
N LYS A 63 8.24 -24.50 -2.61
CA LYS A 63 8.05 -24.48 -4.07
C LYS A 63 6.63 -24.95 -4.38
N GLY A 64 5.79 -24.07 -4.83
CA GLY A 64 4.48 -24.36 -5.39
C GLY A 64 4.24 -23.44 -6.57
N ASN A 65 3.83 -24.01 -7.70
CA ASN A 65 3.60 -23.40 -9.01
C ASN A 65 2.98 -22.00 -8.92
N LYS A 66 3.65 -21.01 -9.52
CA LYS A 66 3.14 -19.64 -9.68
C LYS A 66 2.00 -19.62 -10.69
N LYS A 67 0.77 -19.82 -10.25
CA LYS A 67 -0.40 -19.24 -10.93
C LYS A 67 -0.41 -17.74 -10.58
N LYS A 68 -0.47 -16.86 -11.61
CA LYS A 68 -0.72 -15.41 -11.43
C LYS A 68 -1.89 -15.24 -10.46
N PRO A 69 -1.82 -14.32 -9.48
CA PRO A 69 -2.96 -14.11 -8.58
C PRO A 69 -4.14 -13.66 -9.43
N LYS A 70 -5.15 -14.52 -9.57
CA LYS A 70 -6.47 -14.11 -10.05
C LYS A 70 -7.00 -13.12 -9.04
N ILE A 71 -7.21 -11.87 -9.47
CA ILE A 71 -7.97 -10.87 -8.71
C ILE A 71 -9.30 -11.54 -8.40
N LYS A 72 -9.52 -11.89 -7.14
CA LYS A 72 -10.81 -12.43 -6.71
C LYS A 72 -11.82 -11.29 -6.82
N GLN A 73 -12.53 -11.26 -7.95
CA GLN A 73 -13.73 -10.44 -8.04
C GLN A 73 -14.68 -10.93 -6.94
N LYS A 74 -15.04 -10.06 -6.01
CA LYS A 74 -16.12 -10.31 -5.08
C LYS A 74 -17.44 -10.39 -5.86
N SER A 75 -17.79 -11.59 -6.32
CA SER A 75 -19.15 -11.90 -6.73
C SER A 75 -19.96 -12.17 -5.45
N GLY A 76 -20.63 -11.16 -4.94
CA GLY A 76 -21.42 -11.25 -3.72
C GLY A 76 -21.63 -9.86 -3.16
N ASN A 77 -22.73 -9.61 -2.53
CA ASN A 77 -23.22 -8.36 -1.98
C ASN A 77 -22.15 -7.25 -1.78
N ARG A 78 -22.04 -6.30 -2.75
CA ARG A 78 -21.11 -5.17 -2.66
C ARG A 78 -21.46 -4.29 -1.47
N SER A 79 -20.46 -3.67 -0.89
CA SER A 79 -20.62 -2.68 0.17
C SER A 79 -21.59 -1.58 -0.26
N LYS A 80 -22.28 -1.00 0.70
CA LYS A 80 -23.18 0.14 0.47
C LYS A 80 -22.39 1.45 0.64
N ASN A 81 -22.87 2.50 0.00
CA ASN A 81 -22.37 3.85 0.24
C ASN A 81 -22.96 4.41 1.57
N ILE A 82 -22.50 5.59 1.98
CA ILE A 82 -22.93 6.21 3.23
C ILE A 82 -24.46 6.47 3.30
N LEU A 83 -25.14 6.51 2.16
CA LEU A 83 -26.60 6.65 2.05
C LEU A 83 -27.33 5.30 2.06
N GLY A 84 -26.65 4.20 2.36
CA GLY A 84 -27.22 2.85 2.36
C GLY A 84 -27.52 2.28 0.98
N LYS A 85 -27.19 2.98 -0.10
CA LYS A 85 -27.41 2.55 -1.50
C LYS A 85 -26.22 1.74 -2.02
N LYS A 86 -26.41 1.02 -3.15
CA LYS A 86 -25.30 0.30 -3.82
C LYS A 86 -24.20 1.28 -4.23
N LEU A 87 -22.94 0.86 -4.06
CA LEU A 87 -21.80 1.62 -4.58
C LEU A 87 -21.92 1.81 -6.09
N LYS A 88 -21.59 3.02 -6.55
CA LYS A 88 -21.43 3.32 -7.97
C LYS A 88 -19.96 3.16 -8.38
N ILE A 89 -19.73 2.89 -9.66
CA ILE A 89 -18.39 2.85 -10.24
C ILE A 89 -17.77 4.25 -10.11
N CYS A 90 -16.54 4.32 -9.59
CA CYS A 90 -15.74 5.54 -9.56
C CYS A 90 -15.03 5.75 -10.90
N SER A 91 -14.23 4.78 -11.35
CA SER A 91 -13.61 4.80 -12.69
C SER A 91 -13.21 3.39 -13.15
N LYS A 92 -13.39 3.14 -14.45
CA LYS A 92 -12.85 1.97 -15.15
C LYS A 92 -11.65 2.32 -16.03
N ASN A 93 -11.43 3.60 -16.29
CA ASN A 93 -10.27 4.07 -17.07
C ASN A 93 -9.81 5.44 -16.53
N PRO A 94 -8.66 5.48 -15.83
CA PRO A 94 -7.92 4.31 -15.33
C PRO A 94 -8.75 3.49 -14.33
N ILE A 95 -8.53 2.18 -14.31
CA ILE A 95 -9.25 1.30 -13.38
C ILE A 95 -8.78 1.55 -11.95
N THR A 96 -9.70 1.97 -11.08
CA THR A 96 -9.41 2.40 -9.71
C THR A 96 -9.91 1.41 -8.65
N GLY A 97 -9.75 1.79 -7.39
CA GLY A 97 -10.12 1.00 -6.22
C GLY A 97 -8.99 0.12 -5.71
N TYR A 98 -9.06 -0.23 -4.44
CA TYR A 98 -8.08 -1.13 -3.82
C TYR A 98 -8.04 -2.49 -4.53
N TYR A 99 -9.22 -3.00 -4.89
CA TYR A 99 -9.38 -4.28 -5.61
C TYR A 99 -9.22 -4.17 -7.13
N ARG A 100 -8.96 -2.97 -7.68
CA ARG A 100 -8.86 -2.73 -9.12
C ARG A 100 -10.09 -3.23 -9.91
N ASP A 101 -11.26 -2.94 -9.40
CA ASP A 101 -12.55 -3.30 -10.01
C ASP A 101 -13.42 -2.08 -10.39
N GLY A 102 -12.88 -0.89 -10.14
CA GLY A 102 -13.52 0.39 -10.45
C GLY A 102 -14.35 0.99 -9.32
N TYR A 103 -14.44 0.32 -8.17
CA TYR A 103 -15.21 0.77 -7.02
C TYR A 103 -14.29 1.19 -5.87
N CYS A 104 -14.69 2.24 -5.14
CA CYS A 104 -14.01 2.66 -3.92
C CYS A 104 -14.54 1.81 -2.75
N GLU A 105 -14.22 0.54 -2.77
CA GLU A 105 -14.57 -0.44 -1.76
C GLU A 105 -13.34 -0.80 -0.94
N THR A 106 -13.50 -0.90 0.37
CA THR A 106 -12.44 -1.28 1.32
C THR A 106 -12.72 -2.64 1.95
N GLY A 107 -11.73 -3.22 2.59
CA GLY A 107 -11.81 -4.48 3.33
C GLY A 107 -10.72 -4.57 4.38
N LEU A 108 -10.64 -5.70 5.08
CA LEU A 108 -9.69 -5.90 6.18
C LEU A 108 -8.22 -5.81 5.76
N ASP A 109 -7.94 -6.04 4.50
CA ASP A 109 -6.62 -5.99 3.87
C ASP A 109 -6.25 -4.62 3.32
N ASP A 110 -7.23 -3.69 3.19
CA ASP A 110 -7.03 -2.32 2.76
C ASP A 110 -6.68 -1.38 3.92
N SER A 111 -5.42 -1.33 4.29
CA SER A 111 -4.93 -0.48 5.38
C SER A 111 -5.05 1.03 5.08
N GLY A 112 -5.27 1.40 3.83
CA GLY A 112 -5.45 2.80 3.38
C GLY A 112 -6.89 3.27 3.42
N THR A 113 -7.85 2.35 3.53
CA THR A 113 -9.30 2.65 3.50
C THR A 113 -9.66 3.49 2.27
N HIS A 114 -9.44 2.95 1.06
CA HIS A 114 -9.60 3.67 -0.22
C HIS A 114 -11.08 3.83 -0.60
N THR A 115 -11.84 4.62 0.14
CA THR A 115 -13.31 4.75 0.02
C THR A 115 -13.77 6.04 -0.66
N VAL A 116 -12.90 7.02 -0.86
CA VAL A 116 -13.26 8.32 -1.40
C VAL A 116 -12.99 8.39 -2.89
N CYS A 117 -14.06 8.43 -3.71
CA CYS A 117 -13.94 8.68 -5.16
C CYS A 117 -13.73 10.17 -5.43
N ALA A 118 -12.54 10.56 -5.86
CA ALA A 118 -12.20 11.95 -6.15
C ALA A 118 -11.82 12.14 -7.62
N LYS A 119 -12.13 13.34 -8.16
CA LYS A 119 -11.66 13.78 -9.47
C LYS A 119 -10.33 14.50 -9.32
N MET A 120 -9.32 14.05 -10.04
CA MET A 120 -7.98 14.62 -9.99
C MET A 120 -7.93 15.99 -10.67
N THR A 121 -7.31 16.96 -9.99
CA THR A 121 -6.96 18.27 -10.55
C THR A 121 -5.44 18.40 -10.66
N LYS A 122 -4.94 19.24 -11.55
CA LYS A 122 -3.50 19.56 -11.65
C LYS A 122 -2.92 20.02 -10.33
N ALA A 123 -3.66 20.88 -9.62
CA ALA A 123 -3.24 21.42 -8.32
C ALA A 123 -3.09 20.30 -7.28
N PHE A 124 -4.06 19.39 -7.19
CA PHE A 124 -4.03 18.26 -6.27
C PHE A 124 -2.87 17.31 -6.57
N LEU A 125 -2.67 16.92 -7.84
CA LEU A 125 -1.58 16.06 -8.25
C LEU A 125 -0.19 16.67 -7.94
N LYS A 126 -0.03 17.99 -8.20
CA LYS A 126 1.19 18.73 -7.83
C LYS A 126 1.39 18.77 -6.31
N PHE A 127 0.34 19.04 -5.56
CA PHE A 127 0.38 19.10 -4.10
C PHE A 127 0.81 17.74 -3.50
N THR A 128 0.15 16.65 -3.90
CA THR A 128 0.46 15.31 -3.36
C THR A 128 1.87 14.87 -3.71
N LYS A 129 2.35 15.16 -4.93
CA LYS A 129 3.73 14.91 -5.34
C LYS A 129 4.73 15.66 -4.46
N ASN A 130 4.51 16.94 -4.20
CA ASN A 130 5.37 17.76 -3.33
C ASN A 130 5.38 17.26 -1.88
N LYS A 131 4.29 16.61 -1.45
CA LYS A 131 4.19 15.98 -0.11
C LYS A 131 4.72 14.54 -0.06
N GLY A 132 5.36 14.08 -1.14
CA GLY A 132 5.97 12.74 -1.22
C GLY A 132 5.01 11.62 -1.64
N ASN A 133 3.77 11.95 -2.03
CA ASN A 133 2.81 11.01 -2.60
C ASN A 133 2.61 11.32 -4.09
N ASP A 134 3.52 10.82 -4.93
CA ASP A 134 3.45 11.00 -6.38
C ASP A 134 2.37 10.09 -6.99
N LEU A 135 1.22 10.71 -7.30
CA LEU A 135 0.12 10.05 -8.00
C LEU A 135 0.19 10.22 -9.52
N SER A 136 1.19 10.91 -10.06
CA SER A 136 1.29 11.21 -11.50
C SER A 136 2.20 10.25 -12.23
N THR A 137 3.21 9.70 -11.57
CA THR A 137 4.18 8.81 -12.18
C THR A 137 3.69 7.36 -12.17
N PRO A 138 3.68 6.66 -13.32
CA PRO A 138 3.35 5.24 -13.38
C PRO A 138 4.29 4.40 -12.50
N ASN A 139 3.75 3.32 -11.91
CA ASN A 139 4.52 2.36 -11.14
C ASN A 139 4.11 0.92 -11.50
N GLU A 140 4.93 0.26 -12.31
CA GLU A 140 4.68 -1.09 -12.81
C GLU A 140 4.61 -2.13 -11.68
N ASN A 141 5.39 -1.96 -10.60
CA ASN A 141 5.42 -2.91 -9.48
C ASN A 141 4.07 -3.00 -8.73
N SER A 142 3.28 -1.93 -8.78
CA SER A 142 1.95 -1.86 -8.16
C SER A 142 0.80 -1.84 -9.18
N ASN A 143 1.10 -2.02 -10.48
CA ASN A 143 0.13 -1.84 -11.57
C ASN A 143 -0.59 -0.49 -11.49
N PHE A 144 0.15 0.55 -11.12
CA PHE A 144 -0.39 1.90 -11.03
C PHE A 144 -0.07 2.68 -12.32
N PRO A 145 -1.09 3.15 -13.08
CA PRO A 145 -0.86 3.73 -14.40
C PRO A 145 -0.34 5.17 -14.38
N GLY A 146 -0.29 5.81 -13.21
CA GLY A 146 -0.14 7.27 -13.10
C GLY A 146 -1.45 7.98 -13.46
N LEU A 147 -1.75 9.06 -12.75
CA LEU A 147 -2.99 9.81 -12.93
C LEU A 147 -2.75 11.13 -13.65
N LYS A 148 -3.73 11.53 -14.43
CA LYS A 148 -3.79 12.81 -15.13
C LYS A 148 -4.94 13.66 -14.61
N GLU A 149 -4.96 14.93 -14.96
CA GLU A 149 -6.09 15.78 -14.68
C GLU A 149 -7.37 15.18 -15.26
N ASN A 150 -8.46 15.30 -14.51
CA ASN A 150 -9.79 14.75 -14.78
C ASN A 150 -9.95 13.25 -14.55
N ASP A 151 -8.90 12.48 -14.31
CA ASP A 151 -9.03 11.10 -13.86
C ASP A 151 -9.81 11.02 -12.54
N ARG A 152 -10.52 9.91 -12.35
CA ARG A 152 -11.16 9.61 -11.07
C ARG A 152 -10.42 8.49 -10.38
N TRP A 153 -10.15 8.68 -9.09
CA TRP A 153 -9.38 7.73 -8.31
C TRP A 153 -9.92 7.58 -6.91
N CYS A 154 -9.83 6.36 -6.37
CA CYS A 154 -10.18 6.08 -4.98
C CYS A 154 -9.01 6.46 -4.07
N LEU A 155 -9.23 7.45 -3.23
CA LEU A 155 -8.26 7.95 -2.27
C LEU A 155 -8.46 7.31 -0.90
N CYS A 156 -7.39 7.32 -0.10
CA CYS A 156 -7.43 6.98 1.32
C CYS A 156 -8.31 8.00 2.07
N GLN A 157 -9.00 7.51 3.09
CA GLN A 157 -9.74 8.33 4.05
C GLN A 157 -8.80 8.86 5.12
#